data_f7a29175a56ee83ace8b279875786355
#
_entry.id   f7a29175a56ee83ace8b279875786355
#
_cell.length_a   1.000
_cell.length_b   1.000
_cell.length_c   1.000
_cell.angle_alpha   90.00
_cell.angle_beta   90.00
_cell.angle_gamma   90.00
#
_symmetry.space_group_name_H-M   'P 1'
#
loop_
_entity.id
_entity.type
_entity.pdbx_description
1 polymer ?
#
loop_
_entity_poly.entity_id
_entity_poly.type
_entity_poly.pdbx_seq_one_letter_code
_entity_poly.pdbx_strand_id
1 'polypeptide(L)'
;MAEQSNVPYDIIGGKQLSELVDVFYSRVSQHPDLAPIFPDDLTETARKQKQFLTQFLGGPSLYTDEHGHPMLRARHMPFPITPVRAAAWLSCMEAAMDDVHVTGELRAFFFQRLKQTAFHMVNRPDDEGDVL
;
A
#
# COMPACT_ATOMS: atom_id res chain seq x y z
N MET A 1 -24.72 13.39 21.72
CA MET A 1 -23.99 12.14 21.75
C MET A 1 -23.26 12.01 20.42
N ALA A 2 -21.96 11.80 20.45
CA ALA A 2 -21.19 11.68 19.22
C ALA A 2 -21.48 10.33 18.58
N GLU A 3 -21.76 10.34 17.30
CA GLU A 3 -21.90 9.11 16.54
C GLU A 3 -20.53 8.55 16.23
N GLN A 4 -20.38 7.25 16.34
CA GLN A 4 -19.14 6.59 15.93
C GLN A 4 -19.14 6.48 14.41
N SER A 5 -18.03 6.91 13.80
CA SER A 5 -17.88 6.79 12.37
C SER A 5 -17.61 5.33 12.00
N ASN A 6 -18.24 4.89 10.90
CA ASN A 6 -17.94 3.60 10.29
C ASN A 6 -16.96 3.73 9.15
N VAL A 7 -16.45 4.94 8.89
CA VAL A 7 -15.47 5.17 7.84
C VAL A 7 -14.11 4.65 8.32
N PRO A 8 -13.48 3.72 7.58
CA PRO A 8 -12.20 3.13 8.00
C PRO A 8 -11.13 4.15 8.32
N TYR A 9 -11.03 5.24 7.57
CA TYR A 9 -10.06 6.28 7.83
C TYR A 9 -10.24 6.89 9.23
N ASP A 10 -11.48 7.16 9.64
CA ASP A 10 -11.76 7.76 10.94
C ASP A 10 -11.41 6.79 12.07
N ILE A 11 -11.51 5.48 11.82
CA ILE A 11 -11.17 4.46 12.81
C ILE A 11 -9.67 4.38 13.02
N ILE A 12 -8.89 4.33 11.93
CA ILE A 12 -7.44 4.22 12.04
C ILE A 12 -6.80 5.54 12.45
N GLY A 13 -7.27 6.63 11.88
CA GLY A 13 -6.73 7.97 12.12
C GLY A 13 -5.44 8.26 11.35
N GLY A 14 -5.20 9.54 11.11
CA GLY A 14 -4.08 9.98 10.29
C GLY A 14 -2.72 9.63 10.88
N LYS A 15 -2.58 9.66 12.20
CA LYS A 15 -1.32 9.36 12.86
C LYS A 15 -0.93 7.89 12.69
N GLN A 16 -1.82 6.97 13.01
CA GLN A 16 -1.54 5.54 12.88
C GLN A 16 -1.33 5.16 11.43
N LEU A 17 -2.10 5.74 10.51
CA LEU A 17 -1.92 5.49 9.08
C LEU A 17 -0.55 5.97 8.59
N SER A 18 -0.11 7.15 9.04
CA SER A 18 1.21 7.67 8.70
C SER A 18 2.33 6.77 9.22
N GLU A 19 2.21 6.31 10.48
CA GLU A 19 3.18 5.37 11.05
C GLU A 19 3.23 4.06 10.27
N LEU A 20 2.05 3.55 9.88
CA LEU A 20 1.96 2.33 9.09
C LEU A 20 2.74 2.46 7.77
N VAL A 21 2.56 3.56 7.07
CA VAL A 21 3.23 3.79 5.79
C VAL A 21 4.75 3.88 5.97
N ASP A 22 5.19 4.59 7.01
CA ASP A 22 6.63 4.73 7.28
C ASP A 22 7.28 3.38 7.59
N VAL A 23 6.66 2.58 8.44
CA VAL A 23 7.15 1.25 8.78
C VAL A 23 7.11 0.33 7.56
N PHE A 24 6.05 0.41 6.77
CA PHE A 24 5.91 -0.37 5.56
C PHE A 24 7.09 -0.13 4.60
N TYR A 25 7.42 1.13 4.31
CA TYR A 25 8.52 1.43 3.39
C TYR A 25 9.89 1.13 3.96
N SER A 26 10.04 1.17 5.28
CA SER A 26 11.26 0.67 5.92
C SER A 26 11.48 -0.81 5.59
N ARG A 27 10.41 -1.60 5.61
CA ARG A 27 10.49 -3.01 5.25
C ARG A 27 10.70 -3.23 3.74
N VAL A 28 10.01 -2.44 2.92
CA VAL A 28 10.15 -2.52 1.45
C VAL A 28 11.59 -2.26 1.03
N SER A 29 12.24 -1.27 1.63
CA SER A 29 13.61 -0.90 1.28
C SER A 29 14.62 -2.00 1.55
N GLN A 30 14.27 -2.94 2.41
CA GLN A 30 15.14 -4.07 2.79
C GLN A 30 14.71 -5.38 2.14
N HIS A 31 13.63 -5.38 1.38
CA HIS A 31 13.11 -6.61 0.79
C HIS A 31 13.75 -6.84 -0.58
N PRO A 32 14.40 -8.00 -0.79
CA PRO A 32 15.15 -8.25 -2.03
C PRO A 32 14.30 -8.26 -3.31
N ASP A 33 13.03 -8.60 -3.18
CA ASP A 33 12.12 -8.62 -4.35
C ASP A 33 11.53 -7.27 -4.68
N LEU A 34 11.54 -6.33 -3.73
CA LEU A 34 10.90 -5.01 -3.89
C LEU A 34 11.89 -3.87 -4.04
N ALA A 35 12.99 -3.89 -3.28
CA ALA A 35 13.95 -2.80 -3.30
C ALA A 35 14.38 -2.41 -4.73
N PRO A 36 14.61 -3.37 -5.65
CA PRO A 36 15.07 -3.02 -6.99
C PRO A 36 14.09 -2.21 -7.83
N ILE A 37 12.80 -2.26 -7.52
CA ILE A 37 11.80 -1.52 -8.31
C ILE A 37 11.35 -0.22 -7.66
N PHE A 38 11.97 0.15 -6.53
CA PHE A 38 11.69 1.40 -5.83
C PHE A 38 12.91 2.31 -5.85
N PRO A 39 12.73 3.65 -5.80
CA PRO A 39 13.87 4.56 -5.69
C PRO A 39 14.56 4.41 -4.34
N ASP A 40 15.83 4.83 -4.26
CA ASP A 40 16.58 4.78 -3.00
C ASP A 40 15.97 5.69 -1.94
N ASP A 41 15.53 6.89 -2.34
CA ASP A 41 14.85 7.81 -1.44
C ASP A 41 13.35 7.61 -1.57
N LEU A 42 12.72 7.08 -0.52
CA LEU A 42 11.30 6.77 -0.51
C LEU A 42 10.42 7.88 0.10
N THR A 43 11.00 9.04 0.40
CA THR A 43 10.26 10.13 1.06
C THR A 43 9.03 10.53 0.25
N GLU A 44 9.18 10.79 -1.02
CA GLU A 44 8.06 11.20 -1.88
C GLU A 44 7.09 10.05 -2.13
N THR A 45 7.62 8.83 -2.29
CA THR A 45 6.79 7.64 -2.45
C THR A 45 5.90 7.43 -1.23
N ALA A 46 6.48 7.57 -0.03
CA ALA A 46 5.71 7.45 1.22
C ALA A 46 4.65 8.55 1.35
N ARG A 47 5.00 9.80 0.96
CA ARG A 47 4.06 10.91 0.99
C ARG A 47 2.83 10.62 0.12
N LYS A 48 3.07 10.18 -1.11
CA LYS A 48 1.98 9.84 -2.04
C LYS A 48 1.15 8.68 -1.52
N GLN A 49 1.78 7.69 -0.91
CA GLN A 49 1.08 6.54 -0.38
C GLN A 49 0.19 6.93 0.80
N LYS A 50 0.66 7.83 1.68
CA LYS A 50 -0.16 8.36 2.77
C LYS A 50 -1.40 9.05 2.23
N GLN A 51 -1.25 9.87 1.19
CA GLN A 51 -2.36 10.54 0.53
C GLN A 51 -3.34 9.53 -0.07
N PHE A 52 -2.80 8.54 -0.77
CA PHE A 52 -3.63 7.55 -1.45
C PHE A 52 -4.40 6.69 -0.44
N LEU A 53 -3.75 6.18 0.59
CA LEU A 53 -4.40 5.32 1.58
C LEU A 53 -5.42 6.10 2.42
N THR A 54 -5.19 7.38 2.70
CA THR A 54 -6.17 8.24 3.34
C THR A 54 -7.47 8.23 2.52
N GLN A 55 -7.36 8.49 1.24
CA GLN A 55 -8.49 8.51 0.31
C GLN A 55 -9.10 7.11 0.13
N PHE A 56 -8.26 6.09 0.02
CA PHE A 56 -8.67 4.69 -0.15
C PHE A 56 -9.55 4.22 1.01
N LEU A 57 -9.26 4.69 2.21
CA LEU A 57 -10.02 4.32 3.42
C LEU A 57 -11.22 5.24 3.68
N GLY A 58 -11.55 6.12 2.75
CA GLY A 58 -12.73 6.97 2.85
C GLY A 58 -12.50 8.34 3.48
N GLY A 59 -11.24 8.72 3.68
CA GLY A 59 -10.88 10.06 4.14
C GLY A 59 -10.86 11.07 2.99
N PRO A 60 -10.30 12.27 3.24
CA PRO A 60 -10.23 13.30 2.19
C PRO A 60 -9.49 12.82 0.95
N SER A 61 -9.86 13.34 -0.21
CA SER A 61 -9.29 12.95 -1.50
C SER A 61 -7.94 13.60 -1.78
N LEU A 62 -7.02 13.44 -0.83
CA LEU A 62 -5.71 14.09 -0.88
C LEU A 62 -4.89 13.73 -2.11
N TYR A 63 -4.93 12.47 -2.50
CA TYR A 63 -4.18 12.02 -3.66
C TYR A 63 -4.76 12.62 -4.94
N THR A 64 -6.06 12.49 -5.14
CA THR A 64 -6.72 12.98 -6.36
C THR A 64 -6.61 14.49 -6.49
N ASP A 65 -6.71 15.21 -5.37
CA ASP A 65 -6.61 16.67 -5.38
C ASP A 65 -5.23 17.16 -5.86
N GLU A 66 -4.17 16.44 -5.52
CA GLU A 66 -2.82 16.82 -5.91
C GLU A 66 -2.37 16.19 -7.23
N HIS A 67 -2.73 14.94 -7.48
CA HIS A 67 -2.17 14.13 -8.57
C HIS A 67 -3.18 13.73 -9.65
N GLY A 68 -4.47 14.01 -9.45
CA GLY A 68 -5.52 13.54 -10.34
C GLY A 68 -5.94 12.12 -10.03
N HIS A 69 -6.72 11.53 -10.93
CA HIS A 69 -7.23 10.17 -10.74
C HIS A 69 -6.09 9.18 -10.50
N PRO A 70 -6.21 8.28 -9.53
CA PRO A 70 -5.13 7.34 -9.20
C PRO A 70 -4.65 6.49 -10.37
N MET A 71 -5.56 5.97 -11.21
CA MET A 71 -5.20 5.16 -12.38
C MET A 71 -4.11 4.15 -12.03
N LEU A 72 -4.34 3.38 -10.95
CA LEU A 72 -3.30 2.58 -10.33
C LEU A 72 -2.61 1.62 -11.28
N ARG A 73 -3.38 0.87 -12.06
CA ARG A 73 -2.79 -0.11 -12.97
C ARG A 73 -1.93 0.57 -14.04
N ALA A 74 -2.44 1.66 -14.61
CA ALA A 74 -1.69 2.41 -15.62
C ALA A 74 -0.39 2.97 -15.07
N ARG A 75 -0.42 3.52 -13.84
CA ARG A 75 0.77 4.09 -13.21
C ARG A 75 1.81 3.03 -12.85
N HIS A 76 1.39 1.76 -12.68
CA HIS A 76 2.30 0.66 -12.36
C HIS A 76 2.82 -0.06 -13.60
N MET A 77 2.25 0.19 -14.78
CA MET A 77 2.66 -0.50 -16.00
C MET A 77 4.14 -0.34 -16.35
N PRO A 78 4.80 0.79 -16.08
CA PRO A 78 6.24 0.92 -16.33
C PRO A 78 7.10 0.03 -15.43
N PHE A 79 6.54 -0.52 -14.36
CA PHE A 79 7.28 -1.33 -13.39
C PHE A 79 6.90 -2.80 -13.55
N PRO A 80 7.87 -3.73 -13.44
CA PRO A 80 7.55 -5.16 -13.56
C PRO A 80 6.94 -5.69 -12.26
N ILE A 81 5.61 -5.73 -12.20
CA ILE A 81 4.88 -6.23 -11.04
C ILE A 81 4.51 -7.68 -11.30
N THR A 82 5.22 -8.59 -10.65
CA THR A 82 4.99 -10.03 -10.74
C THR A 82 4.14 -10.50 -9.54
N PRO A 83 3.55 -11.71 -9.61
CA PRO A 83 2.88 -12.26 -8.42
C PRO A 83 3.78 -12.36 -7.20
N VAL A 84 5.07 -12.70 -7.37
CA VAL A 84 6.03 -12.72 -6.26
C VAL A 84 6.17 -11.34 -5.63
N ARG A 85 6.26 -10.28 -6.44
CA ARG A 85 6.36 -8.92 -5.93
C ARG A 85 5.08 -8.44 -5.26
N ALA A 86 3.92 -8.80 -5.81
CA ALA A 86 2.65 -8.49 -5.17
C ALA A 86 2.54 -9.17 -3.79
N ALA A 87 2.92 -10.44 -3.72
CA ALA A 87 2.94 -11.18 -2.45
C ALA A 87 3.94 -10.58 -1.46
N ALA A 88 5.11 -10.19 -1.92
CA ALA A 88 6.13 -9.54 -1.08
C ALA A 88 5.62 -8.21 -0.52
N TRP A 89 4.96 -7.40 -1.35
CA TRP A 89 4.35 -6.14 -0.95
C TRP A 89 3.32 -6.37 0.18
N LEU A 90 2.46 -7.37 -0.01
CA LEU A 90 1.44 -7.71 1.00
C LEU A 90 2.07 -8.23 2.29
N SER A 91 3.15 -9.01 2.20
CA SER A 91 3.87 -9.49 3.37
C SER A 91 4.47 -8.33 4.17
N CYS A 92 5.07 -7.36 3.49
CA CYS A 92 5.59 -6.15 4.14
C CYS A 92 4.47 -5.35 4.80
N MET A 93 3.32 -5.25 4.15
CA MET A 93 2.18 -4.51 4.70
C MET A 93 1.62 -5.23 5.93
N GLU A 94 1.48 -6.54 5.87
CA GLU A 94 1.00 -7.32 6.99
C GLU A 94 1.91 -7.17 8.21
N ALA A 95 3.22 -7.27 8.01
CA ALA A 95 4.19 -7.09 9.06
C ALA A 95 4.15 -5.66 9.63
N ALA A 96 3.99 -4.66 8.76
CA ALA A 96 3.85 -3.27 9.20
C ALA A 96 2.58 -3.06 10.05
N MET A 97 1.47 -3.70 9.65
CA MET A 97 0.24 -3.67 10.44
C MET A 97 0.43 -4.28 11.83
N ASP A 98 1.22 -5.35 11.93
CA ASP A 98 1.57 -5.92 13.22
C ASP A 98 2.40 -4.93 14.05
N ASP A 99 3.39 -4.30 13.42
CA ASP A 99 4.30 -3.37 14.11
C ASP A 99 3.57 -2.15 14.69
N VAL A 100 2.55 -1.65 14.00
CA VAL A 100 1.82 -0.46 14.47
C VAL A 100 0.45 -0.81 15.07
N HIS A 101 0.21 -2.09 15.31
CA HIS A 101 -0.99 -2.57 16.01
C HIS A 101 -2.31 -2.23 15.32
N VAL A 102 -2.34 -2.36 14.00
CA VAL A 102 -3.60 -2.35 13.25
C VAL A 102 -4.23 -3.73 13.40
N THR A 103 -5.41 -3.80 14.00
CA THR A 103 -6.03 -5.07 14.40
C THR A 103 -7.53 -5.07 14.11
N GLY A 104 -8.17 -6.22 14.33
CA GLY A 104 -9.62 -6.37 14.32
C GLY A 104 -10.24 -6.30 12.92
N GLU A 105 -11.50 -5.89 12.89
CA GLU A 105 -12.26 -5.82 11.65
C GLU A 105 -11.68 -4.81 10.66
N LEU A 106 -11.15 -3.71 11.17
CA LEU A 106 -10.49 -2.70 10.35
C LEU A 106 -9.33 -3.33 9.58
N ARG A 107 -8.47 -4.09 10.27
CA ARG A 107 -7.34 -4.75 9.62
C ARG A 107 -7.81 -5.73 8.55
N ALA A 108 -8.78 -6.55 8.87
CA ALA A 108 -9.30 -7.56 7.94
C ALA A 108 -9.84 -6.90 6.67
N PHE A 109 -10.64 -5.86 6.84
CA PHE A 109 -11.21 -5.11 5.72
C PHE A 109 -10.12 -4.45 4.87
N PHE A 110 -9.22 -3.74 5.54
CA PHE A 110 -8.15 -2.98 4.88
C PHE A 110 -7.22 -3.92 4.12
N PHE A 111 -6.76 -4.98 4.78
CA PHE A 111 -5.84 -5.93 4.16
C PHE A 111 -6.46 -6.65 2.97
N GLN A 112 -7.72 -7.06 3.10
CA GLN A 112 -8.43 -7.74 2.00
C GLN A 112 -8.54 -6.85 0.76
N ARG A 113 -8.85 -5.56 0.94
CA ARG A 113 -8.91 -4.62 -0.17
C ARG A 113 -7.54 -4.37 -0.78
N LEU A 114 -6.52 -4.27 0.05
CA LEU A 114 -5.14 -4.11 -0.44
C LEU A 114 -4.70 -5.34 -1.24
N LYS A 115 -5.09 -6.53 -0.79
CA LYS A 115 -4.77 -7.77 -1.48
C LYS A 115 -5.38 -7.79 -2.89
N GLN A 116 -6.64 -7.43 -3.00
CA GLN A 116 -7.31 -7.35 -4.30
C GLN A 116 -6.61 -6.34 -5.20
N THR A 117 -6.28 -5.18 -4.66
CA THR A 117 -5.62 -4.11 -5.41
C THR A 117 -4.22 -4.53 -5.86
N ALA A 118 -3.44 -5.14 -4.97
CA ALA A 118 -2.07 -5.56 -5.29
C ALA A 118 -2.04 -6.56 -6.44
N PHE A 119 -2.92 -7.56 -6.43
CA PHE A 119 -2.97 -8.53 -7.51
C PHE A 119 -3.54 -7.95 -8.80
N HIS A 120 -4.37 -6.92 -8.69
CA HIS A 120 -4.84 -6.18 -9.87
C HIS A 120 -3.69 -5.46 -10.58
N MET A 121 -2.64 -5.08 -9.85
CA MET A 121 -1.47 -4.40 -10.42
C MET A 121 -0.52 -5.35 -11.15
N VAL A 122 -0.65 -6.66 -10.95
CA VAL A 122 0.23 -7.64 -11.59
C VAL A 122 0.16 -7.48 -13.12
N ASN A 123 1.30 -7.33 -13.75
CA ASN A 123 1.41 -7.07 -15.17
C ASN A 123 2.44 -7.94 -15.87
N ARG A 124 3.10 -8.85 -15.15
CA ARG A 124 4.09 -9.77 -15.71
C ARG A 124 4.03 -11.10 -14.97
N PRO A 125 4.33 -12.22 -15.64
CA PRO A 125 4.42 -13.51 -14.95
C PRO A 125 5.70 -13.59 -14.12
N ASP A 126 5.72 -14.52 -13.15
CA ASP A 126 6.92 -14.85 -12.42
C ASP A 126 7.89 -15.60 -13.32
N ASP A 127 9.17 -15.56 -12.94
CA ASP A 127 10.21 -16.44 -13.48
C ASP A 127 10.39 -16.36 -14.98
N GLU A 128 10.04 -15.23 -15.56
CA GLU A 128 10.21 -15.03 -16.99
C GLU A 128 11.67 -15.24 -17.42
N GLY A 129 12.60 -14.83 -16.55
CA GLY A 129 14.03 -15.01 -16.79
C GLY A 129 14.54 -16.41 -16.44
N ASP A 130 13.76 -17.19 -15.72
CA ASP A 130 14.17 -18.50 -15.24
C ASP A 130 13.68 -19.66 -16.11
N VAL A 131 12.90 -19.33 -17.09
CA VAL A 131 12.34 -20.34 -17.98
C VAL A 131 13.36 -20.64 -19.08
N LEU A 132 14.27 -21.47 -18.75
CA LEU A 132 15.32 -21.88 -19.69
C LEU A 132 15.33 -23.38 -19.89
#